data_6523d876610eeb149a3f99225171f1f4
#
_entry.id   6523d876610eeb149a3f99225171f1f4
#
_cell.length_a   1.000
_cell.length_b   1.000
_cell.length_c   1.000
_cell.angle_alpha   90.00
_cell.angle_beta   90.00
_cell.angle_gamma   90.00
#
_symmetry.space_group_name_H-M   'P 1'
#
loop_
_entity.id
_entity.type
_entity.pdbx_description
1 polymer ?
#
loop_
_entity_poly.entity_id
_entity_poly.type
_entity_poly.pdbx_seq_one_letter_code
_entity_poly.pdbx_strand_id
1 'polypeptide(L)'
;MDDSEIKDLDQDVVIWTAGVKPNLPYIDEQVTQKDGRILVNENFQIDNCVNSFAIGDIAIIKGMEDLPLTAQVAMQQGNHLAKNIELLFQEKELLPFNFEDNGEMISLGIGEASISALGVTLSGKLAFEARRLIYASKMPDISKSLKSTASWLFQKKSTINNFINKKL
;
A
#
# COMPACT_ATOMS: atom_id res chain seq x y z
N MET A 1 -0.54 17.18 -28.95
CA MET A 1 0.63 17.40 -28.07
C MET A 1 0.46 18.81 -27.57
N ASP A 2 0.07 18.96 -26.33
CA ASP A 2 -0.17 20.24 -25.71
C ASP A 2 1.20 20.79 -25.29
N ASP A 3 1.60 21.93 -25.87
CA ASP A 3 2.80 22.66 -25.48
C ASP A 3 2.58 23.22 -24.08
N SER A 4 2.80 22.36 -23.05
CA SER A 4 2.82 22.82 -21.68
C SER A 4 4.03 23.75 -21.50
N GLU A 5 3.75 25.04 -21.34
CA GLU A 5 4.73 26.07 -20.96
C GLU A 5 5.55 25.56 -19.76
N ILE A 6 6.85 25.35 -19.97
CA ILE A 6 7.80 25.11 -18.90
C ILE A 6 7.89 26.39 -18.09
N LYS A 7 7.31 26.41 -16.91
CA LYS A 7 7.47 27.53 -15.97
C LYS A 7 8.70 27.30 -15.12
N ASP A 8 9.67 28.19 -15.22
CA ASP A 8 10.74 28.27 -14.24
C ASP A 8 10.17 28.64 -12.87
N LEU A 9 10.37 27.77 -11.89
CA LEU A 9 10.01 28.03 -10.50
C LEU A 9 11.25 28.57 -9.80
N ASP A 10 11.22 29.86 -9.42
CA ASP A 10 12.25 30.48 -8.58
C ASP A 10 12.08 29.99 -7.13
N GLN A 11 12.58 28.78 -6.86
CA GLN A 11 12.48 28.10 -5.56
C GLN A 11 13.84 27.57 -5.13
N ASP A 12 14.20 27.77 -3.85
CA ASP A 12 15.46 27.28 -3.28
C ASP A 12 15.45 25.75 -3.08
N VAL A 13 14.28 25.15 -2.85
CA VAL A 13 14.14 23.71 -2.61
C VAL A 13 12.90 23.16 -3.31
N VAL A 14 13.07 22.05 -4.03
CA VAL A 14 11.98 21.29 -4.64
C VAL A 14 11.94 19.91 -4.02
N ILE A 15 10.78 19.53 -3.45
CA ILE A 15 10.54 18.19 -2.91
C ILE A 15 9.57 17.45 -3.83
N TRP A 16 10.11 16.47 -4.57
CA TRP A 16 9.34 15.64 -5.47
C TRP A 16 8.82 14.40 -4.75
N THR A 17 7.49 14.28 -4.64
CA THR A 17 6.83 13.16 -3.94
C THR A 17 5.90 12.34 -4.85
N ALA A 18 5.99 12.53 -6.17
CA ALA A 18 5.10 11.89 -7.14
C ALA A 18 5.59 10.47 -7.48
N GLY A 19 5.01 9.48 -6.82
CA GLY A 19 5.21 8.07 -7.11
C GLY A 19 6.39 7.42 -6.38
N VAL A 20 6.51 6.11 -6.60
CA VAL A 20 7.56 5.25 -6.05
C VAL A 20 8.15 4.42 -7.17
N LYS A 21 9.41 4.01 -7.01
CA LYS A 21 10.05 3.00 -7.87
C LYS A 21 10.27 1.74 -7.07
N PRO A 22 9.99 0.55 -7.62
CA PRO A 22 10.32 -0.69 -6.97
C PRO A 22 11.85 -0.80 -6.79
N ASN A 23 12.26 -1.31 -5.64
CA ASN A 23 13.67 -1.62 -5.36
C ASN A 23 13.82 -3.13 -5.38
N LEU A 24 14.13 -3.69 -6.55
CA LEU A 24 14.30 -5.13 -6.70
C LEU A 24 15.65 -5.56 -6.14
N PRO A 25 15.72 -6.74 -5.46
CA PRO A 25 16.98 -7.40 -5.21
C PRO A 25 17.64 -7.80 -6.55
N TYR A 26 18.88 -8.28 -6.50
CA TYR A 26 19.49 -8.89 -7.68
C TYR A 26 18.63 -10.08 -8.13
N ILE A 27 18.20 -10.05 -9.38
CA ILE A 27 17.33 -11.07 -10.00
C ILE A 27 18.04 -11.53 -11.28
N ASP A 28 17.95 -12.83 -11.54
CA ASP A 28 18.48 -13.45 -12.76
C ASP A 28 17.92 -12.75 -14.02
N GLU A 29 18.75 -12.59 -15.04
CA GLU A 29 18.37 -11.97 -16.32
C GLU A 29 17.24 -12.71 -17.05
N GLN A 30 16.97 -13.97 -16.70
CA GLN A 30 15.88 -14.76 -17.24
C GLN A 30 14.50 -14.32 -16.74
N VAL A 31 14.44 -13.57 -15.66
CA VAL A 31 13.17 -13.07 -15.09
C VAL A 31 12.68 -11.87 -15.89
N THR A 32 11.54 -12.03 -16.53
CA THR A 32 10.91 -10.94 -17.29
C THR A 32 10.49 -9.81 -16.36
N GLN A 33 10.88 -8.58 -16.70
CA GLN A 33 10.51 -7.37 -15.98
C GLN A 33 9.70 -6.43 -16.88
N LYS A 34 8.75 -5.73 -16.27
CA LYS A 34 7.98 -4.65 -16.89
C LYS A 34 7.90 -3.48 -15.92
N ASP A 35 8.24 -2.28 -16.37
CA ASP A 35 8.23 -1.05 -15.54
C ASP A 35 9.06 -1.19 -14.24
N GLY A 36 10.16 -1.93 -14.30
CA GLY A 36 11.03 -2.20 -13.16
C GLY A 36 10.44 -3.16 -12.12
N ARG A 37 9.36 -3.86 -12.46
CA ARG A 37 8.71 -4.88 -11.62
C ARG A 37 8.79 -6.25 -12.27
N ILE A 38 8.71 -7.29 -11.46
CA ILE A 38 8.70 -8.69 -11.91
C ILE A 38 7.34 -8.98 -12.56
N LEU A 39 7.36 -9.45 -13.80
CA LEU A 39 6.15 -9.86 -14.50
C LEU A 39 5.72 -11.26 -14.04
N VAL A 40 4.48 -11.38 -13.59
CA VAL A 40 3.89 -12.64 -13.12
C VAL A 40 2.57 -12.95 -13.83
N ASN A 41 2.17 -14.22 -13.83
CA ASN A 41 0.86 -14.63 -14.29
C ASN A 41 -0.24 -14.35 -13.25
N GLU A 42 -1.47 -14.70 -13.55
CA GLU A 42 -2.65 -14.51 -12.68
C GLU A 42 -2.60 -15.28 -11.35
N ASN A 43 -1.68 -16.23 -11.22
CA ASN A 43 -1.43 -17.02 -10.01
C ASN A 43 -0.14 -16.56 -9.27
N PHE A 44 0.42 -15.40 -9.66
CA PHE A 44 1.66 -14.80 -9.15
C PHE A 44 2.94 -15.57 -9.48
N GLN A 45 2.89 -16.56 -10.35
CA GLN A 45 4.07 -17.31 -10.76
C GLN A 45 4.95 -16.49 -11.71
N ILE A 46 6.25 -16.56 -11.51
CA ILE A 46 7.26 -15.96 -12.39
C ILE A 46 7.45 -16.88 -13.58
N ASP A 47 7.36 -16.34 -14.80
CA ASP A 47 7.59 -17.13 -16.01
C ASP A 47 8.99 -17.74 -16.01
N ASN A 48 9.08 -18.98 -16.46
CA ASN A 48 10.31 -19.78 -16.55
C ASN A 48 11.01 -20.07 -15.21
N CYS A 49 10.39 -19.75 -14.08
CA CYS A 49 10.91 -20.02 -12.75
C CYS A 49 9.97 -20.99 -12.02
N VAL A 50 10.40 -22.24 -11.87
CA VAL A 50 9.60 -23.26 -11.19
C VAL A 50 9.40 -22.91 -9.72
N ASN A 51 8.14 -22.98 -9.25
CA ASN A 51 7.76 -22.72 -7.85
C ASN A 51 8.23 -21.36 -7.29
N SER A 52 8.38 -20.37 -8.18
CA SER A 52 8.78 -19.02 -7.80
C SER A 52 7.62 -18.05 -8.01
N PHE A 53 7.37 -17.21 -7.01
CA PHE A 53 6.25 -16.26 -7.00
C PHE A 53 6.74 -14.87 -6.64
N ALA A 54 6.06 -13.84 -7.17
CA ALA A 54 6.25 -12.47 -6.73
C ALA A 54 4.90 -11.79 -6.49
N ILE A 55 4.81 -11.00 -5.41
CA ILE A 55 3.61 -10.26 -5.01
C ILE A 55 3.97 -8.87 -4.45
N GLY A 56 2.98 -8.03 -4.26
CA GLY A 56 3.13 -6.68 -3.74
C GLY A 56 3.75 -5.72 -4.76
N ASP A 57 4.35 -4.66 -4.28
CA ASP A 57 4.83 -3.54 -5.09
C ASP A 57 5.93 -3.91 -6.10
N ILE A 58 6.60 -5.04 -5.89
CA ILE A 58 7.65 -5.55 -6.80
C ILE A 58 7.09 -6.37 -7.96
N ALA A 59 5.83 -6.74 -7.94
CA ALA A 59 5.19 -7.57 -8.95
C ALA A 59 4.23 -6.78 -9.84
N ILE A 60 4.08 -7.22 -11.08
CA ILE A 60 3.06 -6.76 -12.01
C ILE A 60 2.37 -7.97 -12.62
N ILE A 61 1.06 -8.04 -12.51
CA ILE A 61 0.28 -9.19 -12.97
C ILE A 61 -0.11 -8.97 -14.43
N LYS A 62 0.12 -9.95 -15.29
CA LYS A 62 -0.35 -9.92 -16.68
C LYS A 62 -1.87 -9.74 -16.75
N GLY A 63 -2.31 -8.70 -17.47
CA GLY A 63 -3.74 -8.38 -17.60
C GLY A 63 -4.33 -7.57 -16.44
N MET A 64 -3.53 -7.21 -15.42
CA MET A 64 -3.92 -6.37 -14.30
C MET A 64 -2.85 -5.31 -13.99
N GLU A 65 -2.28 -4.72 -15.02
CA GLU A 65 -1.15 -3.80 -14.92
C GLU A 65 -1.48 -2.50 -14.18
N ASP A 66 -2.76 -2.12 -14.18
CA ASP A 66 -3.28 -0.88 -13.58
C ASP A 66 -3.60 -0.99 -12.09
N LEU A 67 -3.32 -2.14 -11.45
CA LEU A 67 -3.53 -2.29 -10.02
C LEU A 67 -2.68 -1.28 -9.24
N PRO A 68 -3.29 -0.56 -8.27
CA PRO A 68 -2.57 0.43 -7.49
C PRO A 68 -1.54 -0.23 -6.55
N LEU A 69 -0.39 0.42 -6.37
CA LEU A 69 0.66 -0.01 -5.42
C LEU A 69 0.24 0.35 -3.99
N THR A 70 -0.61 -0.46 -3.40
CA THR A 70 -1.16 -0.22 -2.06
C THR A 70 -1.02 -1.44 -1.16
N ALA A 71 -0.98 -1.17 0.15
CA ALA A 71 -1.00 -2.24 1.16
C ALA A 71 -2.23 -3.15 1.03
N GLN A 72 -3.38 -2.62 0.56
CA GLN A 72 -4.60 -3.39 0.35
C GLN A 72 -4.40 -4.45 -0.73
N VAL A 73 -3.84 -4.08 -1.88
CA VAL A 73 -3.52 -5.01 -2.96
C VAL A 73 -2.52 -6.06 -2.47
N ALA A 74 -1.41 -5.63 -1.87
CA ALA A 74 -0.37 -6.53 -1.38
C ALA A 74 -0.89 -7.55 -0.34
N MET A 75 -1.77 -7.14 0.57
CA MET A 75 -2.38 -8.03 1.56
C MET A 75 -3.33 -9.06 0.91
N GLN A 76 -4.14 -8.65 -0.07
CA GLN A 76 -5.02 -9.56 -0.79
C GLN A 76 -4.21 -10.56 -1.62
N GLN A 77 -3.16 -10.12 -2.29
CA GLN A 77 -2.22 -11.00 -3.00
C GLN A 77 -1.57 -12.00 -2.06
N GLY A 78 -1.08 -11.56 -0.90
CA GLY A 78 -0.46 -12.47 0.09
C GLY A 78 -1.42 -13.54 0.60
N ASN A 79 -2.65 -13.15 0.95
CA ASN A 79 -3.68 -14.10 1.40
C ASN A 79 -4.09 -15.09 0.31
N HIS A 80 -4.16 -14.62 -0.94
CA HIS A 80 -4.51 -15.45 -2.08
C HIS A 80 -3.36 -16.42 -2.41
N LEU A 81 -2.12 -15.94 -2.44
CA LEU A 81 -0.96 -16.78 -2.69
C LEU A 81 -0.81 -17.87 -1.63
N ALA A 82 -1.08 -17.59 -0.35
CA ALA A 82 -1.05 -18.60 0.71
C ALA A 82 -2.00 -19.77 0.41
N LYS A 83 -3.23 -19.47 -0.08
CA LYS A 83 -4.18 -20.52 -0.51
C LYS A 83 -3.68 -21.29 -1.73
N ASN A 84 -3.10 -20.59 -2.71
CA ASN A 84 -2.54 -21.23 -3.89
C ASN A 84 -1.35 -22.12 -3.57
N ILE A 85 -0.53 -21.77 -2.58
CA ILE A 85 0.56 -22.63 -2.10
C ILE A 85 -0.02 -23.92 -1.48
N GLU A 86 -1.09 -23.84 -0.70
CA GLU A 86 -1.76 -25.03 -0.17
C GLU A 86 -2.33 -25.93 -1.29
N LEU A 87 -2.93 -25.34 -2.33
CA LEU A 87 -3.42 -26.07 -3.50
C LEU A 87 -2.27 -26.73 -4.26
N LEU A 88 -1.15 -26.04 -4.41
CA LEU A 88 0.05 -26.58 -5.06
C LEU A 88 0.58 -27.82 -4.34
N PHE A 89 0.65 -27.83 -3.01
CA PHE A 89 1.04 -29.00 -2.23
C PHE A 89 0.03 -30.16 -2.31
N GLN A 90 -1.21 -29.87 -2.65
CA GLN A 90 -2.27 -30.85 -2.87
C GLN A 90 -2.38 -31.29 -4.34
N GLU A 91 -1.47 -30.85 -5.20
CA GLU A 91 -1.48 -31.11 -6.66
C GLU A 91 -2.81 -30.68 -7.33
N LYS A 92 -3.42 -29.60 -6.83
CA LYS A 92 -4.65 -29.02 -7.36
C LYS A 92 -4.38 -27.82 -8.25
N GLU A 93 -5.35 -27.47 -9.09
CA GLU A 93 -5.29 -26.25 -9.90
C GLU A 93 -5.24 -25.00 -9.02
N LEU A 94 -4.39 -24.05 -9.41
CA LEU A 94 -4.27 -22.76 -8.75
C LEU A 94 -5.43 -21.86 -9.16
N LEU A 95 -5.87 -21.02 -8.26
CA LEU A 95 -6.95 -20.06 -8.48
C LEU A 95 -6.38 -18.73 -9.00
N PRO A 96 -6.98 -18.14 -10.04
CA PRO A 96 -6.58 -16.82 -10.52
C PRO A 96 -6.92 -15.77 -9.46
N PHE A 97 -6.04 -14.76 -9.36
CA PHE A 97 -6.26 -13.65 -8.45
C PHE A 97 -7.35 -12.71 -8.98
N ASN A 98 -8.20 -12.23 -8.09
CA ASN A 98 -9.14 -11.17 -8.34
C ASN A 98 -9.03 -10.12 -7.22
N PHE A 99 -8.85 -8.85 -7.59
CA PHE A 99 -8.75 -7.76 -6.62
C PHE A 99 -10.15 -7.23 -6.27
N GLU A 100 -10.40 -7.07 -4.97
CA GLU A 100 -11.60 -6.43 -4.44
C GLU A 100 -11.22 -5.05 -3.87
N ASP A 101 -11.72 -3.98 -4.49
CA ASP A 101 -11.48 -2.64 -3.99
C ASP A 101 -12.39 -2.35 -2.77
N ASN A 102 -11.78 -2.27 -1.60
CA ASN A 102 -12.47 -1.93 -0.34
C ASN A 102 -12.41 -0.43 -0.02
N GLY A 103 -12.00 0.38 -0.98
CA GLY A 103 -11.83 1.81 -0.82
C GLY A 103 -10.45 2.25 -0.37
N GLU A 104 -10.29 3.55 -0.17
CA GLU A 104 -9.01 4.19 0.08
C GLU A 104 -9.03 4.99 1.39
N MET A 105 -7.90 5.01 2.09
CA MET A 105 -7.73 5.79 3.33
C MET A 105 -6.43 6.59 3.27
N ILE A 106 -6.56 7.93 3.23
CA ILE A 106 -5.43 8.86 3.15
C ILE A 106 -5.31 9.63 4.45
N SER A 107 -4.09 9.73 5.01
CA SER A 107 -3.79 10.65 6.10
C SER A 107 -3.36 12.00 5.53
N LEU A 108 -4.03 13.06 5.95
CA LEU A 108 -3.74 14.43 5.52
C LEU A 108 -2.95 15.22 6.57
N GLY A 109 -2.66 14.59 7.70
CA GLY A 109 -1.95 15.20 8.81
C GLY A 109 -2.45 14.70 10.16
N ILE A 110 -2.00 15.35 11.25
CA ILE A 110 -2.42 14.99 12.61
C ILE A 110 -3.87 15.41 12.83
N GLY A 111 -4.75 14.45 13.07
CA GLY A 111 -6.17 14.69 13.30
C GLY A 111 -7.00 14.80 12.01
N GLU A 112 -6.38 14.69 10.83
CA GLU A 112 -7.04 14.83 9.54
C GLU A 112 -6.78 13.62 8.63
N ALA A 113 -7.85 13.05 8.09
CA ALA A 113 -7.81 11.97 7.12
C ALA A 113 -8.99 12.03 6.15
N SER A 114 -8.91 11.28 5.07
CA SER A 114 -10.01 11.00 4.18
C SER A 114 -10.16 9.48 4.01
N ILE A 115 -11.38 9.00 4.04
CA ILE A 115 -11.75 7.61 3.75
C ILE A 115 -12.80 7.63 2.66
N SER A 116 -12.53 6.98 1.55
CA SER A 116 -13.47 6.82 0.44
C SER A 116 -13.76 5.33 0.26
N ALA A 117 -15.00 4.92 0.44
CA ALA A 117 -15.44 3.53 0.26
C ALA A 117 -16.92 3.51 -0.18
N LEU A 118 -17.28 2.58 -1.05
CA LEU A 118 -18.66 2.37 -1.53
C LEU A 118 -19.33 3.66 -2.07
N GLY A 119 -18.56 4.54 -2.69
CA GLY A 119 -19.07 5.81 -3.22
C GLY A 119 -19.32 6.91 -2.18
N VAL A 120 -18.97 6.68 -0.92
CA VAL A 120 -19.08 7.67 0.18
C VAL A 120 -17.70 8.10 0.62
N THR A 121 -17.51 9.41 0.81
CA THR A 121 -16.27 9.98 1.35
C THR A 121 -16.53 10.59 2.72
N LEU A 122 -15.79 10.11 3.72
CA LEU A 122 -15.73 10.67 5.06
C LEU A 122 -14.40 11.41 5.22
N SER A 123 -14.42 12.64 5.75
CA SER A 123 -13.21 13.45 5.93
C SER A 123 -13.10 14.03 7.34
N GLY A 124 -11.91 14.53 7.65
CA GLY A 124 -11.62 15.23 8.90
C GLY A 124 -11.35 14.29 10.07
N LYS A 125 -11.66 14.76 11.27
CA LYS A 125 -11.31 14.07 12.54
C LYS A 125 -11.97 12.71 12.70
N LEU A 126 -13.23 12.54 12.25
CA LEU A 126 -13.93 11.26 12.31
C LEU A 126 -13.24 10.23 11.42
N ALA A 127 -12.87 10.62 10.20
CA ALA A 127 -12.11 9.75 9.30
C ALA A 127 -10.74 9.38 9.90
N PHE A 128 -10.07 10.33 10.57
CA PHE A 128 -8.80 10.07 11.24
C PHE A 128 -8.91 9.01 12.33
N GLU A 129 -9.92 9.10 13.22
CA GLU A 129 -10.13 8.11 14.27
C GLU A 129 -10.58 6.76 13.71
N ALA A 130 -11.49 6.75 12.73
CA ALA A 130 -11.92 5.53 12.05
C ALA A 130 -10.74 4.81 11.38
N ARG A 131 -9.88 5.55 10.67
CA ARG A 131 -8.65 5.02 10.07
C ARG A 131 -7.75 4.37 11.12
N ARG A 132 -7.54 4.99 12.27
CA ARG A 132 -6.73 4.44 13.38
C ARG A 132 -7.30 3.10 13.87
N LEU A 133 -8.62 2.99 14.06
CA LEU A 133 -9.27 1.76 14.49
C LEU A 133 -9.14 0.65 13.45
N ILE A 134 -9.33 0.97 12.16
CA ILE A 134 -9.15 0.02 11.06
C ILE A 134 -7.71 -0.51 11.02
N TYR A 135 -6.69 0.36 11.18
CA TYR A 135 -5.30 -0.11 11.25
C TYR A 135 -5.01 -0.94 12.50
N ALA A 136 -5.59 -0.59 13.65
CA ALA A 136 -5.47 -1.37 14.87
C ALA A 136 -6.04 -2.79 14.69
N SER A 137 -7.19 -2.93 14.02
CA SER A 137 -7.82 -4.23 13.77
C SER A 137 -7.01 -5.14 12.84
N LYS A 138 -6.14 -4.55 12.00
CA LYS A 138 -5.25 -5.29 11.08
C LYS A 138 -3.91 -5.69 11.70
N MET A 139 -3.65 -5.33 12.95
CA MET A 139 -2.43 -5.75 13.65
C MET A 139 -2.47 -7.26 13.95
N PRO A 140 -1.40 -8.00 13.71
CA PRO A 140 -1.38 -9.47 13.91
C PRO A 140 -1.42 -9.88 15.38
N ASP A 141 -1.11 -8.95 16.30
CA ASP A 141 -1.07 -9.18 17.75
C ASP A 141 -2.11 -8.30 18.46
N ILE A 142 -3.10 -8.94 19.04
CA ILE A 142 -4.20 -8.29 19.81
C ILE A 142 -3.64 -7.45 20.96
N SER A 143 -2.59 -7.93 21.65
CA SER A 143 -1.96 -7.18 22.75
C SER A 143 -1.34 -5.87 22.25
N LYS A 144 -0.68 -5.89 21.10
CA LYS A 144 -0.12 -4.67 20.48
C LYS A 144 -1.21 -3.74 19.98
N SER A 145 -2.27 -4.29 19.39
CA SER A 145 -3.45 -3.52 18.97
C SER A 145 -4.08 -2.77 20.15
N LEU A 146 -4.33 -3.46 21.26
CA LEU A 146 -4.89 -2.87 22.47
C LEU A 146 -3.96 -1.81 23.09
N LYS A 147 -2.67 -2.06 23.18
CA LYS A 147 -1.69 -1.08 23.68
C LYS A 147 -1.63 0.17 22.82
N SER A 148 -1.62 0.02 21.49
CA SER A 148 -1.67 1.15 20.57
C SER A 148 -2.95 1.96 20.74
N THR A 149 -4.11 1.30 20.77
CA THR A 149 -5.40 1.96 20.96
C THR A 149 -5.47 2.68 22.29
N ALA A 150 -5.04 2.04 23.38
CA ALA A 150 -4.96 2.66 24.70
C ALA A 150 -4.05 3.89 24.69
N SER A 151 -2.85 3.79 24.10
CA SER A 151 -1.92 4.93 24.03
C SER A 151 -2.53 6.12 23.28
N TRP A 152 -3.34 5.88 22.27
CA TRP A 152 -4.03 6.96 21.53
C TRP A 152 -5.11 7.64 22.36
N LEU A 153 -5.88 6.88 23.15
CA LEU A 153 -6.93 7.42 24.01
C LEU A 153 -6.34 8.26 25.15
N PHE A 154 -5.19 7.85 25.68
CA PHE A 154 -4.52 8.52 26.82
C PHE A 154 -3.44 9.53 26.40
N GLN A 155 -3.17 9.66 25.11
CA GLN A 155 -2.24 10.67 24.62
C GLN A 155 -2.82 12.06 24.87
N LYS A 156 -2.46 12.64 26.05
CA LYS A 156 -2.70 14.05 26.31
C LYS A 156 -2.15 14.84 25.12
N LYS A 157 -2.92 15.81 24.63
CA LYS A 157 -2.50 16.85 23.69
C LYS A 157 -1.34 17.65 24.27
N SER A 158 -0.21 17.07 24.45
CA SER A 158 0.96 17.70 24.98
C SER A 158 2.07 17.56 23.98
N THR A 159 2.63 18.65 23.61
CA THR A 159 4.00 18.84 23.14
C THR A 159 4.16 19.50 21.77
N ILE A 160 3.32 19.28 20.78
CA ILE A 160 3.54 19.97 19.50
C ILE A 160 3.16 21.46 19.57
N ASN A 161 2.09 21.80 20.29
CA ASN A 161 1.73 23.23 20.51
C ASN A 161 2.78 23.98 21.36
N ASN A 162 3.51 23.28 22.24
CA ASN A 162 4.59 23.90 23.01
C ASN A 162 5.87 24.12 22.20
N PHE A 163 6.07 23.41 21.11
CA PHE A 163 7.25 23.58 20.25
C PHE A 163 7.08 24.72 19.25
N ILE A 164 5.86 24.91 18.73
CA ILE A 164 5.55 25.99 17.79
C ILE A 164 5.50 27.33 18.52
N ASN A 165 4.91 27.39 19.72
CA ASN A 165 4.82 28.63 20.50
C ASN A 165 6.11 29.06 21.20
N LYS A 166 7.19 28.27 21.13
CA LYS A 166 8.51 28.63 21.67
C LYS A 166 9.47 29.18 20.60
N LYS A 167 9.08 29.22 19.33
CA LYS A 167 9.91 29.71 18.22
C LYS A 167 9.27 30.89 17.44
N LEU A 168 8.21 31.48 17.95
CA LEU A 168 7.69 32.80 17.60
C LEU A 168 7.87 33.73 18.81
#